data_182444331dca5b2d09122152991ba4f1
#
_entry.id   182444331dca5b2d09122152991ba4f1
#
_cell.length_a   1.000
_cell.length_b   1.000
_cell.length_c   1.000
_cell.angle_alpha   90.00
_cell.angle_beta   90.00
_cell.angle_gamma   90.00
#
_symmetry.space_group_name_H-M   'P 1'
#
loop_
_entity.id
_entity.type
_entity.pdbx_description
1 polymer ?
#
loop_
_entity_poly.entity_id
_entity_poly.type
_entity_poly.pdbx_seq_one_letter_code
_entity_poly.pdbx_strand_id
1 'polypeptide(L)'
;MAITRLTDIITVFDSKWTYGDVKFGYESEVNQDHDTQYPLMLVEPPESTIPVVYNGREEYTFEINFYNLYSQDAQSVVTLQKRWDNLQDLANEWLDMVLKNYQDVNVEAYLEDESIAIERVKEVANDRLVQIKLTFTMSAFTKCFRPVSNYPSDYSDLKVWLKADSGATFDIASKRVSAWADQSGNSSNVAQATAANQPLRYGYDGINDKAYLDFDGTNDTFVSGSNLPVTTDFTIFEVSRIDKASDNVFGWYNSSAAISIGTNASGHITATVSDGTNTITANTAVDNKASNHISILKKNNKRIDLEYYDSANSITATDNDASFDNTFVFNTATFNIGSYNSTNNMDGQLNELIIFNRALSDTEIAEVRGYLNLKYKIY
;
A
#
# COMPACT_ATOMS: atom_id res chain seq x y z
N MET A 1 4.94 4.22 16.65
CA MET A 1 4.64 5.05 15.47
C MET A 1 4.80 6.51 15.84
N ALA A 2 5.62 7.24 15.13
CA ALA A 2 5.85 8.65 15.38
C ALA A 2 4.64 9.45 14.87
N ILE A 3 4.17 10.39 15.68
CA ILE A 3 3.12 11.33 15.28
C ILE A 3 3.74 12.31 14.31
N THR A 4 3.22 12.40 13.11
CA THR A 4 3.64 13.43 12.16
C THR A 4 3.13 14.78 12.64
N ARG A 5 4.01 15.59 13.17
CA ARG A 5 3.72 16.98 13.55
C ARG A 5 3.96 17.87 12.32
N LEU A 6 3.35 19.05 12.33
CA LEU A 6 3.65 20.08 11.33
C LEU A 6 5.17 20.30 11.18
N THR A 7 5.91 20.30 12.31
CA THR A 7 7.38 20.39 12.32
C THR A 7 8.07 19.26 11.57
N ASP A 8 7.51 18.06 11.58
CA ASP A 8 8.09 16.90 10.86
C ASP A 8 7.90 17.08 9.36
N ILE A 9 6.74 17.60 8.93
CA ILE A 9 6.44 17.92 7.53
C ILE A 9 7.41 19.01 7.04
N ILE A 10 7.56 20.09 7.78
CA ILE A 10 8.47 21.20 7.44
C ILE A 10 9.92 20.72 7.39
N THR A 11 10.33 19.83 8.30
CA THR A 11 11.67 19.21 8.28
C THR A 11 11.91 18.39 7.03
N VAL A 12 10.90 17.69 6.52
CA VAL A 12 11.01 17.00 5.23
C VAL A 12 11.17 18.00 4.10
N PHE A 13 10.39 19.08 4.07
CA PHE A 13 10.49 20.12 3.05
C PHE A 13 11.89 20.71 3.01
N ASP A 14 12.43 21.11 4.16
CA ASP A 14 13.80 21.62 4.31
C ASP A 14 14.83 20.59 3.80
N SER A 15 14.74 19.34 4.23
CA SER A 15 15.70 18.30 3.89
C SER A 15 15.72 17.93 2.39
N LYS A 16 14.66 18.24 1.65
CA LYS A 16 14.56 17.97 0.19
C LYS A 16 14.99 19.16 -0.68
N TRP A 17 15.14 20.34 -0.09
CA TRP A 17 15.65 21.49 -0.83
C TRP A 17 17.19 21.58 -0.72
N THR A 18 17.87 21.44 -1.83
CA THR A 18 19.36 21.41 -1.87
C THR A 18 19.95 22.49 -2.76
N TYR A 19 19.13 23.42 -3.27
CA TYR A 19 19.54 24.38 -4.28
C TYR A 19 19.91 25.76 -3.74
N GLY A 20 19.53 26.09 -2.53
CA GLY A 20 19.78 27.38 -1.88
C GLY A 20 19.20 27.43 -0.48
N ASP A 21 18.86 28.61 0.00
CA ASP A 21 18.33 28.79 1.34
C ASP A 21 16.87 28.31 1.49
N VAL A 22 16.51 27.90 2.70
CA VAL A 22 15.14 27.67 3.13
C VAL A 22 14.80 28.63 4.25
N LYS A 23 13.64 29.26 4.15
CA LYS A 23 13.11 30.11 5.21
C LYS A 23 11.67 29.68 5.55
N PHE A 24 11.33 29.85 6.81
CA PHE A 24 9.96 29.67 7.29
C PHE A 24 9.46 31.02 7.84
N GLY A 25 8.40 31.55 7.26
CA GLY A 25 7.86 32.87 7.62
C GLY A 25 6.97 33.45 6.53
N TYR A 26 6.74 34.76 6.59
CA TYR A 26 5.91 35.46 5.62
C TYR A 26 6.74 36.16 4.56
N GLU A 27 6.15 36.33 3.37
CA GLU A 27 6.82 36.97 2.21
C GLU A 27 7.40 38.37 2.57
N SER A 28 6.74 39.12 3.45
CA SER A 28 7.22 40.42 3.92
C SER A 28 8.57 40.39 4.67
N GLU A 29 9.01 39.20 5.09
CA GLU A 29 10.26 39.01 5.83
C GLU A 29 11.44 38.70 4.91
N VAL A 30 11.19 38.28 3.66
CA VAL A 30 12.24 37.88 2.70
C VAL A 30 13.21 39.03 2.38
N ASN A 31 12.72 40.26 2.31
CA ASN A 31 13.50 41.44 1.93
C ASN A 31 14.33 42.04 3.08
N GLN A 32 14.26 41.50 4.29
CA GLN A 32 14.95 42.04 5.45
C GLN A 32 16.33 41.42 5.70
N ASP A 33 16.63 40.34 4.99
CA ASP A 33 17.87 39.58 5.22
C ASP A 33 18.80 39.68 3.99
N HIS A 34 19.91 40.40 4.19
CA HIS A 34 20.90 40.69 3.13
C HIS A 34 21.79 39.48 2.77
N ASP A 35 21.78 38.41 3.58
CA ASP A 35 22.64 37.25 3.40
C ASP A 35 21.91 36.05 2.74
N THR A 36 20.69 36.25 2.22
CA THR A 36 19.90 35.19 1.58
C THR A 36 20.56 34.66 0.30
N GLN A 37 20.76 33.35 0.22
CA GLN A 37 21.25 32.66 -0.98
C GLN A 37 20.10 32.19 -1.86
N TYR A 38 20.21 32.49 -3.16
CA TYR A 38 19.19 32.12 -4.16
C TYR A 38 19.66 30.92 -5.01
N PRO A 39 18.74 30.07 -5.48
CA PRO A 39 17.28 30.15 -5.30
C PRO A 39 16.84 29.94 -3.85
N LEU A 40 15.87 30.72 -3.41
CA LEU A 40 15.28 30.64 -2.06
C LEU A 40 13.97 29.88 -2.10
N MET A 41 13.76 28.97 -1.17
CA MET A 41 12.45 28.40 -0.87
C MET A 41 11.91 29.04 0.44
N LEU A 42 10.77 29.69 0.36
CA LEU A 42 10.04 30.22 1.51
C LEU A 42 8.81 29.35 1.77
N VAL A 43 8.75 28.78 2.96
CA VAL A 43 7.57 28.04 3.44
C VAL A 43 6.76 28.98 4.31
N GLU A 44 5.56 29.35 3.86
CA GLU A 44 4.66 30.14 4.69
C GLU A 44 3.98 29.28 5.77
N PRO A 45 3.65 29.86 6.94
CA PRO A 45 2.88 29.15 7.94
C PRO A 45 1.56 28.66 7.35
N PRO A 46 1.31 27.34 7.32
CA PRO A 46 0.13 26.81 6.65
C PRO A 46 -1.15 27.21 7.38
N GLU A 47 -2.21 27.43 6.60
CA GLU A 47 -3.55 27.45 7.15
C GLU A 47 -3.95 26.03 7.52
N SER A 48 -4.45 25.83 8.76
CA SER A 48 -4.97 24.53 9.18
C SER A 48 -6.49 24.58 9.28
N THR A 49 -7.12 23.55 8.74
CA THR A 49 -8.54 23.27 8.95
C THR A 49 -8.69 21.90 9.59
N ILE A 50 -9.48 21.85 10.67
CA ILE A 50 -9.90 20.58 11.25
C ILE A 50 -11.23 20.22 10.61
N PRO A 51 -11.29 19.23 9.68
CA PRO A 51 -12.55 18.81 9.10
C PRO A 51 -13.50 18.35 10.21
N VAL A 52 -14.75 18.78 10.15
CA VAL A 52 -15.80 18.40 11.12
C VAL A 52 -16.11 16.90 11.07
N VAL A 53 -15.49 16.13 10.22
CA VAL A 53 -15.68 14.69 10.07
C VAL A 53 -14.65 13.93 10.91
N TYR A 54 -15.13 13.15 11.79
CA TYR A 54 -14.61 12.32 12.89
C TYR A 54 -13.39 11.40 12.64
N ASN A 55 -12.47 11.70 11.77
CA ASN A 55 -11.34 10.79 11.49
C ASN A 55 -9.96 11.27 11.96
N GLY A 56 -9.92 12.31 12.81
CA GLY A 56 -8.65 12.76 13.43
C GLY A 56 -7.61 13.30 12.48
N ARG A 57 -8.04 13.70 11.28
CA ARG A 57 -7.23 14.36 10.28
C ARG A 57 -7.23 15.87 10.51
N GLU A 58 -6.08 16.47 10.31
CA GLU A 58 -5.92 17.90 10.16
C GLU A 58 -5.38 18.16 8.75
N GLU A 59 -6.04 19.04 8.03
CA GLU A 59 -5.61 19.45 6.69
C GLU A 59 -4.81 20.72 6.80
N TYR A 60 -3.60 20.70 6.24
CA TYR A 60 -2.70 21.83 6.16
C TYR A 60 -2.61 22.28 4.71
N THR A 61 -3.06 23.48 4.40
CA THR A 61 -2.81 24.10 3.11
C THR A 61 -1.50 24.87 3.19
N PHE A 62 -0.52 24.38 2.45
CA PHE A 62 0.78 25.00 2.33
C PHE A 62 0.84 25.93 1.14
N GLU A 63 1.48 27.07 1.36
CA GLU A 63 1.96 27.97 0.32
C GLU A 63 3.48 27.97 0.37
N ILE A 64 4.12 27.55 -0.71
CA ILE A 64 5.56 27.49 -0.85
C ILE A 64 5.96 28.42 -1.99
N ASN A 65 6.80 29.39 -1.68
CA ASN A 65 7.24 30.38 -2.62
C ASN A 65 8.72 30.15 -2.98
N PHE A 66 9.01 29.93 -4.24
CA PHE A 66 10.35 29.78 -4.78
C PHE A 66 10.77 31.08 -5.46
N TYR A 67 11.92 31.62 -5.07
CA TYR A 67 12.44 32.87 -5.59
C TYR A 67 13.79 32.68 -6.26
N ASN A 68 14.04 33.43 -7.34
CA ASN A 68 15.37 33.54 -7.90
C ASN A 68 15.64 34.97 -8.38
N LEU A 69 16.88 35.42 -8.23
CA LEU A 69 17.32 36.75 -8.66
C LEU A 69 17.49 36.82 -10.18
N TYR A 70 17.20 37.98 -10.77
CA TYR A 70 17.59 38.28 -12.14
C TYR A 70 18.45 39.56 -12.24
N SER A 71 19.45 39.57 -13.14
CA SER A 71 20.31 40.72 -13.35
C SER A 71 19.62 41.82 -14.20
N GLN A 72 20.04 43.08 -14.04
CA GLN A 72 19.51 44.23 -14.80
C GLN A 72 19.59 44.06 -16.33
N ASP A 73 20.60 43.32 -16.80
CA ASP A 73 20.87 43.17 -18.23
C ASP A 73 19.96 42.14 -18.92
N ALA A 74 19.15 41.43 -18.15
CA ALA A 74 18.28 40.37 -18.65
C ALA A 74 16.83 40.83 -18.97
N GLN A 75 16.70 42.02 -19.63
CA GLN A 75 15.38 42.59 -19.93
C GLN A 75 14.65 41.95 -21.13
N SER A 76 15.20 40.92 -21.78
CA SER A 76 14.43 40.26 -22.82
C SER A 76 13.38 39.30 -22.20
N VAL A 77 12.17 39.32 -22.77
CA VAL A 77 11.07 38.41 -22.38
C VAL A 77 11.50 36.94 -22.39
N VAL A 78 12.34 36.56 -23.35
CA VAL A 78 12.90 35.21 -23.48
C VAL A 78 13.80 34.84 -22.31
N THR A 79 14.59 35.77 -21.79
CA THR A 79 15.49 35.50 -20.66
C THR A 79 14.70 35.36 -19.34
N LEU A 80 13.70 36.19 -19.13
CA LEU A 80 12.76 36.07 -17.99
C LEU A 80 12.02 34.76 -18.05
N GLN A 81 11.48 34.40 -19.23
CA GLN A 81 10.76 33.12 -19.39
C GLN A 81 11.63 31.93 -19.02
N LYS A 82 12.87 31.87 -19.49
CA LYS A 82 13.82 30.80 -19.15
C LYS A 82 14.09 30.70 -17.64
N ARG A 83 14.08 31.80 -16.93
CA ARG A 83 14.30 31.81 -15.48
C ARG A 83 13.09 31.27 -14.72
N TRP A 84 11.87 31.62 -15.16
CA TRP A 84 10.68 30.98 -14.62
C TRP A 84 10.65 29.49 -14.93
N ASP A 85 10.99 29.08 -16.14
CA ASP A 85 11.04 27.68 -16.53
C ASP A 85 12.04 26.92 -15.65
N ASN A 86 13.26 27.42 -15.46
CA ASN A 86 14.25 26.80 -14.59
C ASN A 86 13.81 26.74 -13.12
N LEU A 87 13.19 27.80 -12.61
CA LEU A 87 12.71 27.84 -11.23
C LEU A 87 11.52 26.88 -11.03
N GLN A 88 10.65 26.78 -12.03
CA GLN A 88 9.54 25.82 -12.02
C GLN A 88 10.04 24.37 -12.09
N ASP A 89 11.10 24.10 -12.86
CA ASP A 89 11.72 22.78 -12.91
C ASP A 89 12.27 22.37 -11.54
N LEU A 90 12.94 23.29 -10.81
CA LEU A 90 13.42 23.06 -9.45
C LEU A 90 12.26 22.82 -8.46
N ALA A 91 11.17 23.59 -8.57
CA ALA A 91 9.99 23.41 -7.74
C ALA A 91 9.32 22.06 -7.99
N ASN A 92 9.22 21.63 -9.25
CA ASN A 92 8.68 20.33 -9.62
C ASN A 92 9.56 19.19 -9.10
N GLU A 93 10.90 19.30 -9.26
CA GLU A 93 11.84 18.30 -8.75
C GLU A 93 11.77 18.16 -7.23
N TRP A 94 11.68 19.29 -6.53
CA TRP A 94 11.46 19.29 -5.08
C TRP A 94 10.14 18.63 -4.70
N LEU A 95 9.05 18.98 -5.39
CA LEU A 95 7.73 18.39 -5.15
C LEU A 95 7.74 16.87 -5.35
N ASP A 96 8.38 16.39 -6.41
CA ASP A 96 8.55 14.95 -6.67
C ASP A 96 9.33 14.26 -5.54
N MET A 97 10.36 14.89 -5.00
CA MET A 97 11.11 14.34 -3.86
C MET A 97 10.27 14.31 -2.58
N VAL A 98 9.43 15.31 -2.34
CA VAL A 98 8.49 15.35 -1.21
C VAL A 98 7.43 14.28 -1.37
N LEU A 99 6.79 14.19 -2.55
CA LEU A 99 5.80 13.15 -2.86
C LEU A 99 6.36 11.75 -2.65
N LYS A 100 7.56 11.49 -3.14
CA LYS A 100 8.25 10.21 -2.98
C LYS A 100 8.47 9.87 -1.51
N ASN A 101 8.86 10.86 -0.70
CA ASN A 101 9.06 10.66 0.73
C ASN A 101 7.76 10.24 1.44
N TYR A 102 6.61 10.79 1.03
CA TYR A 102 5.31 10.47 1.61
C TYR A 102 4.63 9.23 1.01
N GLN A 103 5.11 8.74 -0.14
CA GLN A 103 4.66 7.48 -0.74
C GLN A 103 5.45 6.27 -0.23
N ASP A 104 6.76 6.43 0.02
CA ASP A 104 7.67 5.33 0.35
C ASP A 104 7.79 5.04 1.85
N VAL A 105 7.42 5.98 2.71
CA VAL A 105 7.49 5.84 4.16
C VAL A 105 6.09 5.74 4.72
N ASN A 106 5.88 4.90 5.74
CA ASN A 106 4.65 4.83 6.55
C ASN A 106 4.43 6.16 7.30
N VAL A 107 4.26 7.24 6.56
CA VAL A 107 4.03 8.58 7.11
C VAL A 107 2.52 8.78 7.22
N GLU A 108 2.10 9.25 8.37
CA GLU A 108 0.69 9.54 8.68
C GLU A 108 0.20 10.84 8.00
N ALA A 109 0.87 11.26 6.92
CA ALA A 109 0.50 12.42 6.12
C ALA A 109 0.54 12.04 4.63
N TYR A 110 -0.38 12.56 3.85
CA TYR A 110 -0.40 12.40 2.40
C TYR A 110 -0.84 13.69 1.72
N LEU A 111 -0.38 13.86 0.50
CA LEU A 111 -0.74 14.97 -0.35
C LEU A 111 -2.06 14.68 -1.08
N GLU A 112 -2.96 15.65 -1.13
CA GLU A 112 -4.17 15.60 -1.92
C GLU A 112 -3.81 15.98 -3.37
N ASP A 113 -3.72 15.00 -4.27
CA ASP A 113 -3.24 15.17 -5.66
C ASP A 113 -4.01 16.27 -6.44
N GLU A 114 -5.30 16.41 -6.20
CA GLU A 114 -6.14 17.41 -6.87
C GLU A 114 -5.96 18.84 -6.32
N SER A 115 -5.17 19.01 -5.24
CA SER A 115 -4.98 20.30 -4.58
C SER A 115 -3.77 21.09 -5.07
N ILE A 116 -2.94 20.51 -5.96
CA ILE A 116 -1.69 21.14 -6.40
C ILE A 116 -1.98 22.25 -7.41
N ALA A 117 -1.60 23.47 -7.05
CA ALA A 117 -1.66 24.64 -7.94
C ALA A 117 -0.28 25.29 -8.05
N ILE A 118 0.13 25.61 -9.27
CA ILE A 118 1.40 26.32 -9.56
C ILE A 118 1.07 27.64 -10.25
N GLU A 119 1.55 28.73 -9.68
CA GLU A 119 1.38 30.07 -10.21
C GLU A 119 2.74 30.73 -10.46
N ARG A 120 2.87 31.40 -11.61
CA ARG A 120 4.00 32.26 -11.94
C ARG A 120 3.66 33.69 -11.53
N VAL A 121 4.33 34.20 -10.51
CA VAL A 121 4.11 35.56 -10.04
C VAL A 121 5.13 36.48 -10.69
N LYS A 122 4.62 37.60 -11.24
CA LYS A 122 5.44 38.59 -11.90
C LYS A 122 5.78 39.71 -10.92
N GLU A 123 7.09 39.94 -10.74
CA GLU A 123 7.67 41.01 -9.93
C GLU A 123 7.10 41.11 -8.50
N VAL A 124 7.80 40.48 -7.58
CA VAL A 124 7.59 40.70 -6.15
C VAL A 124 8.52 41.79 -5.72
N ALA A 125 7.97 42.96 -5.41
CA ALA A 125 8.70 44.13 -4.89
C ALA A 125 9.83 44.68 -5.78
N ASN A 126 10.57 45.68 -5.31
CA ASN A 126 11.63 46.37 -6.03
C ASN A 126 12.92 45.53 -6.28
N ASP A 127 12.93 44.22 -5.94
CA ASP A 127 14.17 43.44 -5.79
C ASP A 127 14.52 42.52 -6.95
N ARG A 128 13.80 42.61 -8.09
CA ARG A 128 14.12 41.83 -9.29
C ARG A 128 14.11 40.32 -9.07
N LEU A 129 13.06 39.85 -8.40
CA LEU A 129 12.82 38.45 -8.16
C LEU A 129 11.82 37.88 -9.18
N VAL A 130 12.10 36.70 -9.69
CA VAL A 130 11.09 35.82 -10.28
C VAL A 130 10.60 34.87 -9.16
N GLN A 131 9.30 34.60 -9.17
CA GLN A 131 8.67 33.79 -8.14
C GLN A 131 7.81 32.70 -8.81
N ILE A 132 7.90 31.49 -8.29
CA ILE A 132 6.93 30.42 -8.48
C ILE A 132 6.25 30.18 -7.15
N LYS A 133 4.94 30.28 -7.14
CA LYS A 133 4.09 29.98 -6.01
C LYS A 133 3.48 28.60 -6.21
N LEU A 134 3.70 27.71 -5.26
CA LEU A 134 3.14 26.37 -5.20
C LEU A 134 2.18 26.28 -4.01
N THR A 135 0.94 25.96 -4.28
CA THR A 135 -0.07 25.75 -3.24
C THR A 135 -0.55 24.29 -3.29
N PHE A 136 -0.62 23.63 -2.15
CA PHE A 136 -1.14 22.27 -2.03
C PHE A 136 -1.66 21.99 -0.63
N THR A 137 -2.52 20.99 -0.51
CA THR A 137 -3.07 20.55 0.78
C THR A 137 -2.49 19.18 1.15
N MET A 138 -2.05 19.08 2.39
CA MET A 138 -1.64 17.82 3.01
C MET A 138 -2.57 17.47 4.14
N SER A 139 -3.03 16.24 4.16
CA SER A 139 -3.73 15.66 5.30
C SER A 139 -2.75 14.97 6.22
N ALA A 140 -2.72 15.36 7.48
CA ALA A 140 -1.93 14.72 8.52
C ALA A 140 -2.80 14.29 9.69
N PHE A 141 -2.44 13.19 10.36
CA PHE A 141 -3.15 12.73 11.53
C PHE A 141 -2.63 13.37 12.79
N THR A 142 -3.50 14.05 13.53
CA THR A 142 -3.19 14.63 14.83
C THR A 142 -3.54 13.68 15.99
N LYS A 143 -2.89 13.90 17.12
CA LYS A 143 -2.79 13.00 18.28
C LYS A 143 -4.07 12.44 18.90
N CYS A 144 -5.26 12.96 18.59
CA CYS A 144 -6.46 12.61 19.34
C CYS A 144 -7.28 11.45 18.74
N PHE A 145 -7.08 11.16 17.50
CA PHE A 145 -7.70 10.04 16.85
C PHE A 145 -6.63 9.39 15.95
N ARG A 146 -5.93 8.42 16.48
CA ARG A 146 -5.45 7.39 15.60
C ARG A 146 -6.68 6.95 14.81
N PRO A 147 -6.81 7.20 13.51
CA PRO A 147 -7.54 6.23 12.74
C PRO A 147 -6.74 4.99 13.08
N VAL A 148 -7.41 3.98 13.54
CA VAL A 148 -6.77 2.75 13.92
C VAL A 148 -6.13 2.26 12.63
N SER A 149 -4.91 2.70 12.35
CA SER A 149 -4.05 2.06 11.37
C SER A 149 -3.66 0.77 12.04
N ASN A 150 -4.64 -0.11 12.13
CA ASN A 150 -4.44 -1.45 12.57
C ASN A 150 -3.70 -2.17 11.45
N TYR A 151 -2.45 -1.72 11.22
CA TYR A 151 -1.56 -2.43 10.32
C TYR A 151 -1.43 -3.87 10.82
N PRO A 152 -1.32 -4.82 9.93
CA PRO A 152 -1.07 -6.20 10.32
C PRO A 152 0.08 -6.34 11.32
N SER A 153 1.10 -5.47 11.25
CA SER A 153 2.24 -5.44 12.18
C SER A 153 1.91 -5.00 13.61
N ASP A 154 0.76 -4.42 13.86
CA ASP A 154 0.34 -3.99 15.20
C ASP A 154 -0.20 -5.16 16.04
N TYR A 155 -0.48 -6.30 15.40
CA TYR A 155 -1.00 -7.50 16.05
C TYR A 155 0.08 -8.56 16.24
N SER A 156 0.03 -9.22 17.39
CA SER A 156 0.91 -10.36 17.66
C SER A 156 0.67 -11.51 16.68
N ASP A 157 1.70 -12.31 16.49
CA ASP A 157 1.68 -13.53 15.67
C ASP A 157 1.43 -13.31 14.16
N LEU A 158 1.68 -12.11 13.65
CA LEU A 158 1.87 -11.88 12.22
C LEU A 158 3.07 -12.72 11.75
N LYS A 159 2.88 -13.55 10.73
CA LYS A 159 3.92 -14.47 10.21
C LYS A 159 4.29 -14.23 8.77
N VAL A 160 3.35 -13.79 7.95
CA VAL A 160 3.58 -13.47 6.54
C VAL A 160 2.83 -12.19 6.21
N TRP A 161 3.49 -11.28 5.50
CA TRP A 161 2.87 -10.10 4.94
C TRP A 161 3.49 -9.79 3.58
N LEU A 162 2.84 -10.21 2.52
CA LEU A 162 3.27 -9.99 1.15
C LEU A 162 2.44 -8.86 0.53
N LYS A 163 3.10 -7.83 0.00
CA LYS A 163 2.46 -6.66 -0.62
C LYS A 163 3.04 -6.45 -2.02
N ALA A 164 2.20 -6.37 -3.06
CA ALA A 164 2.66 -6.16 -4.43
C ALA A 164 3.32 -4.79 -4.65
N ASP A 165 3.01 -3.81 -3.81
CA ASP A 165 3.63 -2.49 -3.81
C ASP A 165 4.99 -2.45 -3.09
N SER A 166 5.38 -3.53 -2.38
CA SER A 166 6.63 -3.61 -1.61
C SER A 166 7.24 -5.00 -1.64
N GLY A 167 8.57 -5.07 -1.75
CA GLY A 167 9.34 -6.32 -1.64
C GLY A 167 9.39 -7.19 -2.90
N ALA A 168 8.72 -6.85 -3.99
CA ALA A 168 8.79 -7.59 -5.24
C ALA A 168 10.12 -7.30 -5.98
N THR A 169 10.91 -8.35 -6.24
CA THR A 169 12.11 -8.29 -7.10
C THR A 169 11.69 -8.73 -8.50
N PHE A 170 11.76 -7.83 -9.46
CA PHE A 170 11.30 -8.08 -10.82
C PHE A 170 12.24 -7.49 -11.88
N ASP A 171 12.20 -8.05 -13.07
CA ASP A 171 12.87 -7.50 -14.25
C ASP A 171 12.00 -6.40 -14.87
N ILE A 172 12.56 -5.22 -15.07
CA ILE A 172 11.82 -4.03 -15.53
C ILE A 172 11.28 -4.22 -16.96
N ALA A 173 12.02 -4.91 -17.82
CA ALA A 173 11.64 -5.05 -19.23
C ALA A 173 10.53 -6.09 -19.43
N SER A 174 10.63 -7.22 -18.74
CA SER A 174 9.65 -8.32 -18.82
C SER A 174 8.56 -8.25 -17.77
N LYS A 175 8.71 -7.40 -16.74
CA LYS A 175 7.85 -7.30 -15.56
C LYS A 175 7.77 -8.58 -14.70
N ARG A 176 8.54 -9.63 -15.01
CA ARG A 176 8.52 -10.91 -14.33
C ARG A 176 9.09 -10.83 -12.93
N VAL A 177 8.37 -11.37 -11.95
CA VAL A 177 8.75 -11.35 -10.54
C VAL A 177 9.45 -12.63 -10.15
N SER A 178 10.72 -12.55 -9.80
CA SER A 178 11.52 -13.70 -9.38
C SER A 178 11.47 -13.97 -7.87
N ALA A 179 11.19 -12.95 -7.06
CA ALA A 179 11.07 -13.09 -5.61
C ALA A 179 10.12 -12.04 -5.05
N TRP A 180 9.46 -12.38 -3.93
CA TRP A 180 8.57 -11.49 -3.21
C TRP A 180 8.89 -11.57 -1.72
N ALA A 181 9.47 -10.48 -1.20
CA ALA A 181 9.96 -10.43 0.17
C ALA A 181 8.81 -10.17 1.16
N ASP A 182 8.81 -10.94 2.22
CA ASP A 182 7.91 -10.80 3.36
C ASP A 182 8.17 -9.51 4.13
N GLN A 183 7.11 -8.77 4.41
CA GLN A 183 7.14 -7.49 5.14
C GLN A 183 6.79 -7.66 6.64
N SER A 184 6.53 -8.87 7.11
CA SER A 184 6.22 -9.15 8.51
C SER A 184 7.45 -9.12 9.43
N GLY A 185 8.65 -9.17 8.85
CA GLY A 185 9.91 -9.30 9.59
C GLY A 185 10.32 -10.74 9.93
N ASN A 186 9.52 -11.74 9.52
CA ASN A 186 9.82 -13.16 9.80
C ASN A 186 10.58 -13.86 8.66
N SER A 187 10.89 -13.15 7.58
CA SER A 187 11.61 -13.68 6.41
C SER A 187 10.90 -14.86 5.72
N SER A 188 9.57 -14.88 5.74
CA SER A 188 8.73 -15.86 5.03
C SER A 188 8.62 -15.53 3.53
N ASN A 189 9.77 -15.29 2.90
CA ASN A 189 9.87 -14.89 1.49
C ASN A 189 9.42 -16.01 0.56
N VAL A 190 8.86 -15.62 -0.58
CA VAL A 190 8.50 -16.54 -1.66
C VAL A 190 9.29 -16.23 -2.93
N ALA A 191 9.56 -17.25 -3.74
CA ALA A 191 10.36 -17.08 -4.96
C ALA A 191 9.92 -18.02 -6.08
N GLN A 192 10.28 -17.64 -7.31
CA GLN A 192 10.15 -18.47 -8.51
C GLN A 192 11.39 -18.32 -9.40
N ALA A 193 12.19 -19.38 -9.48
CA ALA A 193 13.44 -19.36 -10.24
C ALA A 193 13.22 -19.49 -11.76
N THR A 194 12.14 -20.17 -12.20
CA THR A 194 11.84 -20.39 -13.62
C THR A 194 11.12 -19.18 -14.19
N ALA A 195 11.76 -18.43 -15.07
CA ALA A 195 11.21 -17.21 -15.63
C ALA A 195 9.83 -17.38 -16.30
N ALA A 196 9.57 -18.54 -16.92
CA ALA A 196 8.28 -18.84 -17.55
C ALA A 196 7.11 -18.99 -16.56
N ASN A 197 7.41 -19.24 -15.28
CA ASN A 197 6.43 -19.46 -14.22
C ASN A 197 6.34 -18.26 -13.25
N GLN A 198 6.91 -17.12 -13.63
CA GLN A 198 6.93 -15.90 -12.83
C GLN A 198 5.76 -15.01 -13.19
N PRO A 199 4.88 -14.64 -12.24
CA PRO A 199 3.82 -13.68 -12.51
C PRO A 199 4.39 -12.30 -12.85
N LEU A 200 3.58 -11.47 -13.49
CA LEU A 200 3.95 -10.14 -13.92
C LEU A 200 3.56 -9.09 -12.87
N ARG A 201 4.41 -8.09 -12.64
CA ARG A 201 4.08 -6.97 -11.75
C ARG A 201 3.57 -5.77 -12.55
N TYR A 202 2.45 -5.24 -12.11
CA TYR A 202 1.90 -3.96 -12.58
C TYR A 202 1.85 -2.96 -11.42
N GLY A 203 2.24 -1.71 -11.68
CA GLY A 203 2.45 -0.70 -10.65
C GLY A 203 1.20 0.07 -10.22
N TYR A 204 0.37 0.50 -11.20
CA TYR A 204 -0.69 1.47 -10.96
C TYR A 204 -2.01 1.16 -11.69
N ASP A 205 -2.15 -0.03 -12.26
CA ASP A 205 -3.32 -0.42 -13.06
C ASP A 205 -4.27 -1.35 -12.29
N GLY A 206 -4.00 -1.62 -11.01
CA GLY A 206 -4.77 -2.54 -10.17
C GLY A 206 -5.92 -1.89 -9.41
N ILE A 207 -6.41 -2.62 -8.43
CA ILE A 207 -7.49 -2.18 -7.54
C ILE A 207 -7.11 -0.85 -6.88
N ASN A 208 -7.92 0.19 -7.07
CA ASN A 208 -7.67 1.54 -6.56
C ASN A 208 -6.25 2.05 -6.89
N ASP A 209 -5.82 1.88 -8.14
CA ASP A 209 -4.50 2.29 -8.64
C ASP A 209 -3.30 1.74 -7.82
N LYS A 210 -3.49 0.59 -7.19
CA LYS A 210 -2.43 -0.09 -6.43
C LYS A 210 -1.77 -1.19 -7.25
N ALA A 211 -0.51 -1.47 -6.90
CA ALA A 211 0.25 -2.54 -7.52
C ALA A 211 -0.39 -3.90 -7.30
N TYR A 212 -0.22 -4.78 -8.27
CA TYR A 212 -0.64 -6.18 -8.20
C TYR A 212 0.36 -7.09 -8.92
N LEU A 213 0.29 -8.36 -8.61
CA LEU A 213 0.93 -9.42 -9.36
C LEU A 213 -0.13 -10.15 -10.17
N ASP A 214 0.12 -10.29 -11.46
CA ASP A 214 -0.77 -10.89 -12.45
C ASP A 214 -0.33 -12.32 -12.74
N PHE A 215 -1.21 -13.27 -12.50
CA PHE A 215 -1.01 -14.71 -12.70
C PHE A 215 -1.78 -15.15 -13.93
N ASP A 216 -1.15 -15.92 -14.82
CA ASP A 216 -1.64 -16.23 -16.18
C ASP A 216 -2.59 -17.43 -16.27
N GLY A 217 -2.93 -18.06 -15.17
CA GLY A 217 -3.80 -19.25 -15.12
C GLY A 217 -3.17 -20.53 -15.65
N THR A 218 -1.88 -20.52 -16.00
CA THR A 218 -1.20 -21.63 -16.64
C THR A 218 -0.18 -22.30 -15.74
N ASN A 219 0.81 -21.52 -15.26
CA ASN A 219 1.92 -22.06 -14.50
C ASN A 219 2.56 -21.05 -13.55
N ASP A 220 2.05 -19.82 -13.47
CA ASP A 220 2.56 -18.81 -12.58
C ASP A 220 2.33 -19.22 -11.12
N THR A 221 3.41 -19.23 -10.35
CA THR A 221 3.37 -19.61 -8.94
C THR A 221 4.61 -19.14 -8.21
N PHE A 222 4.49 -18.89 -6.91
CA PHE A 222 5.63 -18.79 -6.01
C PHE A 222 5.62 -19.93 -5.01
N VAL A 223 6.82 -20.31 -4.55
CA VAL A 223 7.00 -21.25 -3.45
C VAL A 223 7.75 -20.55 -2.33
N SER A 224 7.33 -20.77 -1.08
CA SER A 224 8.01 -20.22 0.07
C SER A 224 9.37 -20.91 0.29
N GLY A 225 10.34 -20.11 0.75
CA GLY A 225 11.67 -20.61 1.13
C GLY A 225 11.70 -21.38 2.46
N SER A 226 10.60 -21.35 3.22
CA SER A 226 10.44 -22.01 4.53
C SER A 226 9.07 -22.65 4.65
N ASN A 227 8.90 -23.51 5.66
CA ASN A 227 7.59 -24.07 5.97
C ASN A 227 6.60 -22.97 6.31
N LEU A 228 5.30 -23.25 6.08
CA LEU A 228 4.20 -22.34 6.47
C LEU A 228 4.30 -22.07 8.00
N PRO A 229 4.49 -20.83 8.44
CA PRO A 229 4.78 -20.52 9.83
C PRO A 229 3.50 -20.44 10.71
N VAL A 230 2.57 -21.37 10.52
CA VAL A 230 1.36 -21.50 11.35
C VAL A 230 1.30 -22.88 12.00
N THR A 231 0.77 -22.93 13.22
CA THR A 231 0.63 -24.18 13.97
C THR A 231 -0.76 -24.79 13.84
N THR A 232 -1.66 -24.52 14.78
CA THR A 232 -2.98 -25.14 14.81
C THR A 232 -4.08 -24.20 14.31
N ASP A 233 -4.14 -23.01 14.86
CA ASP A 233 -5.12 -21.98 14.51
C ASP A 233 -4.45 -20.85 13.77
N PHE A 234 -5.17 -20.22 12.84
CA PHE A 234 -4.60 -19.16 12.00
C PHE A 234 -5.69 -18.25 11.43
N THR A 235 -5.25 -17.10 10.91
CA THR A 235 -6.08 -16.20 10.11
C THR A 235 -5.31 -15.77 8.87
N ILE A 236 -5.92 -15.91 7.70
CA ILE A 236 -5.34 -15.52 6.41
C ILE A 236 -6.24 -14.48 5.79
N PHE A 237 -5.67 -13.35 5.36
CA PHE A 237 -6.34 -12.33 4.56
C PHE A 237 -5.70 -12.32 3.19
N GLU A 238 -6.51 -12.11 2.15
CA GLU A 238 -6.02 -11.81 0.83
C GLU A 238 -6.85 -10.72 0.15
N VAL A 239 -6.21 -9.93 -0.70
CA VAL A 239 -6.84 -8.97 -1.59
C VAL A 239 -6.52 -9.39 -3.00
N SER A 240 -7.52 -9.82 -3.72
CA SER A 240 -7.34 -10.39 -5.06
C SER A 240 -8.52 -10.13 -5.99
N ARG A 241 -8.32 -10.55 -7.23
CA ARG A 241 -9.33 -10.77 -8.24
C ARG A 241 -9.00 -12.11 -8.91
N ILE A 242 -9.94 -13.04 -8.92
CA ILE A 242 -9.79 -14.35 -9.55
C ILE A 242 -10.69 -14.39 -10.77
N ASP A 243 -10.12 -14.64 -11.95
CA ASP A 243 -10.85 -14.55 -13.23
C ASP A 243 -11.40 -15.89 -13.70
N LYS A 244 -10.99 -17.00 -13.09
CA LYS A 244 -11.34 -18.36 -13.50
C LYS A 244 -11.86 -19.20 -12.32
N ALA A 245 -12.68 -20.20 -12.64
CA ALA A 245 -13.14 -21.21 -11.68
C ALA A 245 -12.07 -22.28 -11.44
N SER A 246 -12.09 -22.87 -10.25
CA SER A 246 -11.17 -23.92 -9.81
C SER A 246 -9.72 -23.47 -9.68
N ASP A 247 -9.49 -22.22 -9.37
CA ASP A 247 -8.17 -21.60 -9.18
C ASP A 247 -7.85 -21.44 -7.70
N ASN A 248 -6.55 -21.33 -7.36
CA ASN A 248 -6.11 -21.11 -5.99
C ASN A 248 -5.15 -19.92 -5.89
N VAL A 249 -5.47 -19.01 -4.99
CA VAL A 249 -4.60 -17.88 -4.59
C VAL A 249 -3.52 -18.37 -3.66
N PHE A 250 -3.88 -19.18 -2.67
CA PHE A 250 -3.02 -19.73 -1.64
C PHE A 250 -3.20 -21.23 -1.51
N GLY A 251 -2.10 -21.96 -1.39
CA GLY A 251 -2.09 -23.39 -1.17
C GLY A 251 -0.96 -23.85 -0.24
N TRP A 252 -1.30 -24.63 0.75
CA TRP A 252 -0.38 -25.42 1.53
C TRP A 252 -0.80 -26.89 1.48
N TYR A 253 0.15 -27.78 1.25
CA TYR A 253 -0.13 -29.20 1.09
C TYR A 253 1.00 -30.04 1.70
N ASN A 254 0.62 -31.04 2.48
CA ASN A 254 1.54 -32.05 3.00
C ASN A 254 0.84 -33.42 3.03
N SER A 255 1.18 -34.29 2.10
CA SER A 255 0.58 -35.62 1.90
C SER A 255 -0.93 -35.52 1.65
N SER A 256 -1.76 -35.66 2.68
CA SER A 256 -3.23 -35.57 2.61
C SER A 256 -3.78 -34.35 3.34
N ALA A 257 -2.97 -33.68 4.17
CA ALA A 257 -3.35 -32.46 4.86
C ALA A 257 -3.22 -31.23 3.94
N ALA A 258 -4.10 -30.25 4.11
CA ALA A 258 -4.17 -29.14 3.18
C ALA A 258 -4.75 -27.85 3.80
N ILE A 259 -4.32 -26.70 3.26
CA ILE A 259 -5.02 -25.41 3.37
C ILE A 259 -5.09 -24.85 1.96
N SER A 260 -6.26 -24.40 1.53
CA SER A 260 -6.39 -23.66 0.27
C SER A 260 -7.43 -22.54 0.36
N ILE A 261 -7.18 -21.46 -0.40
CA ILE A 261 -8.12 -20.38 -0.65
C ILE A 261 -8.13 -20.16 -2.16
N GLY A 262 -9.32 -20.09 -2.76
CA GLY A 262 -9.48 -19.90 -4.20
C GLY A 262 -10.93 -19.96 -4.63
N THR A 263 -11.19 -20.46 -5.84
CA THR A 263 -12.55 -20.66 -6.37
C THR A 263 -12.85 -22.12 -6.59
N ASN A 264 -14.09 -22.53 -6.38
CA ASN A 264 -14.58 -23.86 -6.77
C ASN A 264 -15.04 -23.88 -8.24
N ALA A 265 -15.53 -25.03 -8.72
CA ALA A 265 -15.99 -25.22 -10.10
C ALA A 265 -17.17 -24.32 -10.51
N SER A 266 -17.92 -23.77 -9.55
CA SER A 266 -18.99 -22.79 -9.78
C SER A 266 -18.53 -21.34 -9.73
N GLY A 267 -17.22 -21.09 -9.49
CA GLY A 267 -16.66 -19.73 -9.32
C GLY A 267 -16.94 -19.10 -7.95
N HIS A 268 -17.43 -19.86 -6.98
CA HIS A 268 -17.61 -19.38 -5.62
C HIS A 268 -16.26 -19.36 -4.90
N ILE A 269 -15.97 -18.30 -4.15
CA ILE A 269 -14.80 -18.30 -3.26
C ILE A 269 -14.95 -19.43 -2.26
N THR A 270 -13.90 -20.21 -2.12
CA THR A 270 -13.84 -21.39 -1.26
C THR A 270 -12.58 -21.40 -0.42
N ALA A 271 -12.73 -21.83 0.82
CA ALA A 271 -11.60 -22.11 1.69
C ALA A 271 -11.72 -23.54 2.22
N THR A 272 -10.63 -24.29 2.13
CA THR A 272 -10.57 -25.69 2.58
C THR A 272 -9.41 -25.87 3.55
N VAL A 273 -9.68 -26.57 4.65
CA VAL A 273 -8.66 -26.98 5.62
C VAL A 273 -8.84 -28.47 5.91
N SER A 274 -7.75 -29.24 5.77
CA SER A 274 -7.74 -30.67 6.04
C SER A 274 -6.59 -31.06 7.01
N ASP A 275 -6.89 -31.89 7.97
CA ASP A 275 -5.92 -32.53 8.88
C ASP A 275 -5.30 -33.81 8.29
N GLY A 276 -5.64 -34.14 7.04
CA GLY A 276 -5.22 -35.36 6.35
C GLY A 276 -6.20 -36.52 6.49
N THR A 277 -7.18 -36.43 7.35
CA THR A 277 -8.26 -37.41 7.56
C THR A 277 -9.63 -36.77 7.36
N ASN A 278 -9.83 -35.61 7.99
CA ASN A 278 -11.05 -34.84 7.94
C ASN A 278 -10.83 -33.54 7.16
N THR A 279 -11.86 -33.04 6.52
CA THR A 279 -11.80 -31.83 5.71
C THR A 279 -12.98 -30.92 6.03
N ILE A 280 -12.71 -29.67 6.26
CA ILE A 280 -13.68 -28.59 6.50
C ILE A 280 -13.61 -27.65 5.28
N THR A 281 -14.77 -27.30 4.70
CA THR A 281 -14.84 -26.45 3.50
C THR A 281 -15.95 -25.42 3.62
N ALA A 282 -15.60 -24.15 3.58
CA ALA A 282 -16.55 -23.04 3.53
C ALA A 282 -16.56 -22.42 2.13
N ASN A 283 -17.76 -22.10 1.61
CA ASN A 283 -17.91 -21.51 0.28
C ASN A 283 -18.86 -20.32 0.33
N THR A 284 -18.60 -19.28 -0.47
CA THR A 284 -19.60 -18.27 -0.79
C THR A 284 -20.75 -18.88 -1.59
N ALA A 285 -21.93 -18.26 -1.52
CA ALA A 285 -23.12 -18.78 -2.22
C ALA A 285 -23.33 -18.16 -3.61
N VAL A 286 -22.39 -17.31 -4.08
CA VAL A 286 -22.50 -16.57 -5.32
C VAL A 286 -21.24 -16.72 -6.16
N ASP A 287 -21.37 -16.59 -7.50
CA ASP A 287 -20.22 -16.53 -8.38
C ASP A 287 -19.49 -15.19 -8.17
N ASN A 288 -18.25 -15.27 -7.74
CA ASN A 288 -17.41 -14.12 -7.37
C ASN A 288 -16.24 -13.89 -8.35
N LYS A 289 -16.22 -14.63 -9.48
CA LYS A 289 -15.18 -14.45 -10.51
C LYS A 289 -15.15 -13.01 -11.02
N ALA A 290 -13.95 -12.55 -11.33
CA ALA A 290 -13.66 -11.22 -11.84
C ALA A 290 -14.09 -10.06 -10.92
N SER A 291 -14.44 -10.33 -9.66
CA SER A 291 -14.70 -9.32 -8.65
C SER A 291 -13.44 -9.03 -7.84
N ASN A 292 -13.10 -7.76 -7.70
CA ASN A 292 -12.09 -7.33 -6.74
C ASN A 292 -12.63 -7.55 -5.33
N HIS A 293 -11.88 -8.24 -4.48
CA HIS A 293 -12.40 -8.62 -3.17
C HIS A 293 -11.33 -8.70 -2.08
N ILE A 294 -11.81 -8.70 -0.85
CA ILE A 294 -11.07 -9.15 0.33
C ILE A 294 -11.68 -10.46 0.75
N SER A 295 -10.89 -11.52 0.87
CA SER A 295 -11.33 -12.75 1.55
C SER A 295 -10.50 -13.02 2.79
N ILE A 296 -11.14 -13.63 3.81
CA ILE A 296 -10.55 -13.87 5.12
C ILE A 296 -10.91 -15.29 5.55
N LEU A 297 -9.89 -16.12 5.73
CA LEU A 297 -10.04 -17.44 6.30
C LEU A 297 -9.57 -17.43 7.75
N LYS A 298 -10.47 -17.66 8.70
CA LYS A 298 -10.13 -17.90 10.10
C LYS A 298 -10.36 -19.38 10.44
N LYS A 299 -9.32 -20.07 10.92
CA LYS A 299 -9.43 -21.37 11.55
C LYS A 299 -9.34 -21.19 13.07
N ASN A 300 -10.33 -21.67 13.78
CA ASN A 300 -10.39 -21.67 15.24
C ASN A 300 -10.87 -23.05 15.74
N ASN A 301 -9.98 -23.81 16.35
CA ASN A 301 -10.22 -25.18 16.76
C ASN A 301 -10.70 -26.06 15.57
N LYS A 302 -11.93 -26.57 15.64
CA LYS A 302 -12.56 -27.48 14.68
C LYS A 302 -13.48 -26.78 13.68
N ARG A 303 -13.34 -25.46 13.54
CA ARG A 303 -14.19 -24.62 12.72
C ARG A 303 -13.35 -23.73 11.82
N ILE A 304 -13.86 -23.47 10.63
CA ILE A 304 -13.40 -22.37 9.78
C ILE A 304 -14.55 -21.39 9.53
N ASP A 305 -14.17 -20.13 9.44
CA ASP A 305 -15.02 -19.02 8.98
C ASP A 305 -14.33 -18.42 7.74
N LEU A 306 -15.08 -18.33 6.64
CA LEU A 306 -14.69 -17.63 5.42
C LEU A 306 -15.54 -16.38 5.30
N GLU A 307 -14.90 -15.21 5.41
CA GLU A 307 -15.55 -13.93 5.14
C GLU A 307 -15.12 -13.44 3.74
N TYR A 308 -16.06 -12.85 3.02
CA TYR A 308 -15.86 -12.30 1.67
C TYR A 308 -16.52 -10.94 1.55
N TYR A 309 -15.78 -9.99 0.97
CA TYR A 309 -16.23 -8.61 0.78
C TYR A 309 -15.86 -8.13 -0.63
N ASP A 310 -16.85 -7.69 -1.40
CA ASP A 310 -16.67 -6.96 -2.66
C ASP A 310 -17.60 -5.72 -2.68
N SER A 311 -17.66 -5.00 -3.79
CA SER A 311 -18.49 -3.79 -3.93
C SER A 311 -19.99 -4.02 -3.76
N ALA A 312 -20.47 -5.26 -3.85
CA ALA A 312 -21.89 -5.63 -3.81
C ALA A 312 -22.23 -6.58 -2.66
N ASN A 313 -21.26 -7.31 -2.13
CA ASN A 313 -21.49 -8.41 -1.22
C ASN A 313 -20.66 -8.33 0.07
N SER A 314 -21.27 -8.76 1.17
CA SER A 314 -20.60 -9.08 2.42
C SER A 314 -21.15 -10.44 2.88
N ILE A 315 -20.34 -11.49 2.75
CA ILE A 315 -20.76 -12.87 2.95
C ILE A 315 -19.88 -13.50 4.03
N THR A 316 -20.47 -14.21 4.95
CA THR A 316 -19.77 -15.10 5.88
C THR A 316 -20.29 -16.51 5.69
N ALA A 317 -19.40 -17.42 5.36
CA ALA A 317 -19.66 -18.86 5.28
C ALA A 317 -18.86 -19.57 6.37
N THR A 318 -19.45 -20.60 6.95
CA THR A 318 -18.80 -21.34 8.03
C THR A 318 -18.95 -22.83 7.81
N ASP A 319 -17.96 -23.59 8.25
CA ASP A 319 -18.03 -25.04 8.33
C ASP A 319 -17.26 -25.56 9.56
N ASN A 320 -17.66 -26.71 10.06
CA ASN A 320 -17.02 -27.36 11.19
C ASN A 320 -17.19 -28.89 11.13
N ASP A 321 -16.19 -29.59 11.62
CA ASP A 321 -16.22 -31.04 11.79
C ASP A 321 -15.76 -31.43 13.21
N ALA A 322 -16.63 -32.09 13.97
CA ALA A 322 -16.32 -32.52 15.31
C ALA A 322 -15.16 -33.53 15.36
N SER A 323 -14.89 -34.24 14.25
CA SER A 323 -13.81 -35.22 14.14
C SER A 323 -12.49 -34.60 13.73
N PHE A 324 -12.47 -33.30 13.33
CA PHE A 324 -11.23 -32.62 12.93
C PHE A 324 -10.20 -32.60 14.08
N ASP A 325 -8.95 -32.95 13.78
CA ASP A 325 -7.87 -32.91 14.76
C ASP A 325 -7.43 -31.45 14.98
N ASN A 326 -7.89 -30.84 16.05
CA ASN A 326 -7.54 -29.46 16.40
C ASN A 326 -6.12 -29.31 16.97
N THR A 327 -5.40 -30.40 17.14
CA THR A 327 -3.96 -30.40 17.51
C THR A 327 -3.04 -30.58 16.30
N PHE A 328 -3.61 -30.79 15.11
CA PHE A 328 -2.84 -30.94 13.89
C PHE A 328 -2.01 -29.69 13.59
N VAL A 329 -0.74 -29.89 13.24
CA VAL A 329 0.25 -28.83 13.05
C VAL A 329 0.57 -28.63 11.57
N PHE A 330 0.33 -27.41 11.06
CA PHE A 330 0.47 -27.07 9.64
C PHE A 330 1.88 -26.60 9.23
N ASN A 331 2.84 -26.44 10.14
CA ASN A 331 4.18 -25.91 9.84
C ASN A 331 5.17 -26.95 9.30
N THR A 332 4.70 -27.96 8.60
CA THR A 332 5.47 -29.16 8.18
C THR A 332 5.87 -29.15 6.69
N ALA A 333 5.38 -28.20 5.91
CA ALA A 333 5.72 -28.06 4.49
C ALA A 333 5.73 -26.59 4.05
N THR A 334 6.32 -26.31 2.89
CA THR A 334 6.27 -25.02 2.21
C THR A 334 4.86 -24.72 1.74
N PHE A 335 4.59 -23.42 1.46
CA PHE A 335 3.33 -23.00 0.88
C PHE A 335 3.54 -22.37 -0.50
N ASN A 336 2.49 -22.36 -1.31
CA ASN A 336 2.46 -21.79 -2.63
C ASN A 336 1.54 -20.58 -2.70
N ILE A 337 1.89 -19.63 -3.55
CA ILE A 337 1.04 -18.51 -3.94
C ILE A 337 0.72 -18.66 -5.43
N GLY A 338 -0.54 -18.49 -5.81
CA GLY A 338 -1.00 -18.65 -7.18
C GLY A 338 -1.23 -20.11 -7.62
N SER A 339 -1.13 -21.07 -6.70
CA SER A 339 -1.44 -22.47 -7.02
C SER A 339 -1.69 -23.30 -5.75
N TYR A 340 -2.31 -24.47 -5.95
CA TYR A 340 -2.41 -25.52 -4.95
C TYR A 340 -1.63 -26.75 -5.43
N ASN A 341 -0.58 -27.12 -4.70
CA ASN A 341 0.27 -28.27 -5.04
C ASN A 341 0.67 -28.33 -6.54
N SER A 342 1.06 -27.17 -7.10
CA SER A 342 1.39 -27.00 -8.53
C SER A 342 0.26 -27.36 -9.50
N THR A 343 -0.97 -27.31 -9.04
CA THR A 343 -2.20 -27.46 -9.83
C THR A 343 -3.17 -26.34 -9.52
N ASN A 344 -4.24 -26.22 -10.32
CA ASN A 344 -5.25 -25.16 -10.14
C ASN A 344 -4.60 -23.78 -10.04
N ASN A 345 -3.79 -23.45 -11.05
CA ASN A 345 -3.05 -22.20 -11.10
C ASN A 345 -4.01 -21.02 -11.24
N MET A 346 -3.74 -19.99 -10.47
CA MET A 346 -4.51 -18.76 -10.45
C MET A 346 -4.47 -18.04 -11.80
N ASP A 347 -5.63 -17.67 -12.31
CA ASP A 347 -5.81 -16.67 -13.35
C ASP A 347 -6.37 -15.42 -12.70
N GLY A 348 -5.59 -14.33 -12.63
CA GLY A 348 -6.05 -13.13 -11.95
C GLY A 348 -4.96 -12.34 -11.23
N GLN A 349 -5.39 -11.46 -10.35
CA GLN A 349 -4.57 -10.45 -9.70
C GLN A 349 -4.49 -10.69 -8.19
N LEU A 350 -3.28 -10.59 -7.63
CA LEU A 350 -3.05 -10.64 -6.19
C LEU A 350 -2.32 -9.36 -5.75
N ASN A 351 -2.94 -8.63 -4.84
CA ASN A 351 -2.41 -7.36 -4.32
C ASN A 351 -1.72 -7.54 -2.97
N GLU A 352 -2.32 -8.31 -2.06
CA GLU A 352 -1.81 -8.46 -0.70
C GLU A 352 -2.22 -9.79 -0.08
N LEU A 353 -1.32 -10.41 0.68
CA LEU A 353 -1.55 -11.62 1.47
C LEU A 353 -0.98 -11.45 2.88
N ILE A 354 -1.79 -11.76 3.91
CA ILE A 354 -1.41 -11.62 5.31
C ILE A 354 -1.76 -12.91 6.05
N ILE A 355 -0.84 -13.43 6.86
CA ILE A 355 -1.05 -14.66 7.63
C ILE A 355 -0.67 -14.44 9.09
N PHE A 356 -1.59 -14.74 10.00
CA PHE A 356 -1.38 -14.78 11.44
C PHE A 356 -1.39 -16.22 11.95
N ASN A 357 -0.49 -16.54 12.88
CA ASN A 357 -0.43 -17.86 13.55
C ASN A 357 -1.38 -17.91 14.77
N ARG A 358 -2.57 -17.42 14.64
CA ARG A 358 -3.67 -17.53 15.61
C ARG A 358 -5.00 -17.18 14.97
N ALA A 359 -6.08 -17.64 15.59
CA ALA A 359 -7.40 -17.12 15.30
C ALA A 359 -7.49 -15.68 15.86
N LEU A 360 -7.63 -14.68 14.99
CA LEU A 360 -7.88 -13.30 15.38
C LEU A 360 -9.29 -13.16 15.97
N SER A 361 -9.48 -12.24 16.90
CA SER A 361 -10.80 -11.84 17.36
C SER A 361 -11.57 -11.11 16.25
N ASP A 362 -12.88 -11.07 16.33
CA ASP A 362 -13.72 -10.39 15.33
C ASP A 362 -13.41 -8.88 15.25
N THR A 363 -12.98 -8.26 16.36
CA THR A 363 -12.50 -6.87 16.38
C THR A 363 -11.21 -6.72 15.58
N GLU A 364 -10.21 -7.57 15.82
CA GLU A 364 -8.94 -7.53 15.09
C GLU A 364 -9.12 -7.81 13.59
N ILE A 365 -10.02 -8.75 13.24
CA ILE A 365 -10.41 -9.01 11.85
C ILE A 365 -11.00 -7.75 11.21
N ALA A 366 -11.96 -7.10 11.89
CA ALA A 366 -12.58 -5.88 11.38
C ALA A 366 -11.56 -4.75 11.19
N GLU A 367 -10.58 -4.67 12.06
CA GLU A 367 -9.52 -3.66 12.02
C GLU A 367 -8.54 -3.91 10.87
N VAL A 368 -8.00 -5.13 10.70
CA VAL A 368 -7.12 -5.48 9.56
C VAL A 368 -7.87 -5.36 8.22
N ARG A 369 -9.15 -5.80 8.18
CA ARG A 369 -10.02 -5.61 7.02
C ARG A 369 -10.22 -4.12 6.72
N GLY A 370 -10.39 -3.29 7.75
CA GLY A 370 -10.48 -1.83 7.62
C GLY A 370 -9.24 -1.22 6.98
N TYR A 371 -8.04 -1.66 7.38
CA TYR A 371 -6.79 -1.29 6.73
C TYR A 371 -6.80 -1.66 5.24
N LEU A 372 -7.16 -2.90 4.90
CA LEU A 372 -7.20 -3.36 3.51
C LEU A 372 -8.23 -2.57 2.69
N ASN A 373 -9.44 -2.34 3.25
CA ASN A 373 -10.46 -1.58 2.54
C ASN A 373 -10.10 -0.09 2.37
N LEU A 374 -9.42 0.51 3.34
CA LEU A 374 -8.92 1.88 3.21
C LEU A 374 -7.90 1.99 2.07
N LYS A 375 -7.01 0.98 1.95
CA LYS A 375 -5.97 0.94 0.92
C LYS A 375 -6.52 0.64 -0.48
N TYR A 376 -7.44 -0.30 -0.59
CA TYR A 376 -7.90 -0.84 -1.88
C TYR A 376 -9.30 -0.38 -2.30
N LYS A 377 -10.08 0.23 -1.41
CA LYS A 377 -11.46 0.72 -1.66
C LYS A 377 -12.34 -0.34 -2.33
N ILE A 378 -12.40 -1.51 -1.74
CA ILE A 378 -13.14 -2.66 -2.27
C ILE A 378 -14.66 -2.45 -2.13
N TYR A 379 -15.12 -1.88 -0.98
CA TYR A 379 -16.53 -1.66 -0.67
C TYR A 379 -16.74 -0.37 0.12
#